data_0600ef1fa806e2700fbfe9658e1f0dae
#
_entry.id   0600ef1fa806e2700fbfe9658e1f0dae
#
_cell.length_a   1.000
_cell.length_b   1.000
_cell.length_c   1.000
_cell.angle_alpha   90.00
_cell.angle_beta   90.00
_cell.angle_gamma   90.00
#
_symmetry.space_group_name_H-M   'P 1'
#
loop_
_entity.id
_entity.type
_entity.pdbx_description
1 polymer ?
#
loop_
_entity_poly.entity_id
_entity_poly.type
_entity_poly.pdbx_seq_one_letter_code
_entity_poly.pdbx_strand_id
1 'polypeptide(L)' 'MGNKPLNRIKVMLAERMMTNKDLAEKLGKDPATISKWVTNTTQPSLENLIEISRCLKCEINDLVRTTPIP' A
#
# COMPACT_ATOMS: atom_id res chain seq x y z
N MET A 1 -16.88 11.41 6.76
CA MET A 1 -16.67 9.98 6.90
C MET A 1 -15.35 9.57 6.28
N GLY A 2 -14.44 9.06 7.05
CA GLY A 2 -13.16 8.65 6.54
C GLY A 2 -13.19 7.26 5.95
N ASN A 3 -12.20 6.95 5.15
CA ASN A 3 -12.01 5.60 4.63
C ASN A 3 -11.44 4.72 5.73
N LYS A 4 -11.82 3.45 5.74
CA LYS A 4 -11.27 2.51 6.70
C LYS A 4 -9.82 2.23 6.35
N PRO A 5 -8.90 2.33 7.31
CA PRO A 5 -7.48 2.10 7.02
C PRO A 5 -7.18 0.60 6.98
N LEU A 6 -7.64 -0.06 5.94
CA LEU A 6 -7.48 -1.50 5.78
C LEU A 6 -6.06 -1.92 5.44
N ASN A 7 -5.30 -1.03 4.80
CA ASN A 7 -3.92 -1.34 4.46
C ASN A 7 -2.95 -0.41 5.20
N ARG A 8 -1.71 -0.86 5.28
CA ARG A 8 -0.61 -0.13 5.92
C ARG A 8 0.48 0.21 4.92
N ILE A 9 0.11 0.42 3.66
CA ILE A 9 1.10 0.70 2.61
C ILE A 9 1.90 1.95 2.94
N LYS A 10 1.22 2.98 3.44
CA LYS A 10 1.88 4.23 3.80
C LYS A 10 2.99 4.01 4.84
N VAL A 11 2.71 3.17 5.85
CA VAL A 11 3.67 2.87 6.90
C VAL A 11 4.87 2.15 6.31
N MET A 12 4.63 1.17 5.46
CA MET A 12 5.71 0.39 4.85
C MET A 12 6.56 1.24 3.91
N LEU A 13 5.93 2.13 3.14
CA LEU A 13 6.68 3.05 2.30
C LEU A 13 7.59 3.92 3.13
N ALA A 14 7.07 4.45 4.24
CA ALA A 14 7.87 5.29 5.13
C ALA A 14 9.06 4.51 5.68
N GLU A 15 8.84 3.26 6.10
CA GLU A 15 9.92 2.43 6.63
C GLU A 15 10.98 2.13 5.58
N ARG A 16 10.60 2.07 4.32
CA ARG A 16 11.54 1.80 3.20
C ARG A 16 12.06 3.09 2.58
N MET A 17 11.65 4.24 3.12
CA MET A 17 12.05 5.56 2.62
C MET A 17 11.70 5.72 1.14
N MET A 18 10.54 5.23 0.76
CA MET A 18 10.03 5.31 -0.60
C MET A 18 8.82 6.23 -0.68
N THR A 19 8.68 6.91 -1.82
CA THR A 19 7.53 7.76 -2.08
C THR A 19 6.48 7.01 -2.88
N ASN A 20 5.28 7.57 -2.97
CA ASN A 20 4.23 7.03 -3.82
C ASN A 20 4.71 6.93 -5.26
N LYS A 21 5.45 7.95 -5.72
CA LYS A 21 5.96 7.98 -7.08
C LYS A 21 6.95 6.83 -7.31
N ASP A 22 7.81 6.57 -6.33
CA ASP A 22 8.77 5.47 -6.43
C ASP A 22 8.05 4.14 -6.60
N LEU A 23 7.02 3.92 -5.78
CA LEU A 23 6.26 2.69 -5.87
C LEU A 23 5.53 2.57 -7.21
N ALA A 24 4.94 3.67 -7.66
CA ALA A 24 4.25 3.69 -8.95
C ALA A 24 5.19 3.30 -10.09
N GLU A 25 6.39 3.85 -10.09
CA GLU A 25 7.40 3.54 -11.11
C GLU A 25 7.79 2.06 -11.06
N LYS A 26 8.01 1.53 -9.87
CA LYS A 26 8.42 0.14 -9.72
C LYS A 26 7.34 -0.83 -10.17
N LEU A 27 6.08 -0.48 -9.96
CA LEU A 27 4.96 -1.34 -10.33
C LEU A 27 4.44 -1.08 -11.74
N GLY A 28 4.90 -0.01 -12.38
CA GLY A 28 4.37 0.39 -13.69
C GLY A 28 2.92 0.84 -13.59
N LYS A 29 2.56 1.50 -12.50
CA LYS A 29 1.21 1.97 -12.25
C LYS A 29 1.16 3.50 -12.24
N ASP A 30 -0.06 4.02 -12.42
CA ASP A 30 -0.29 5.44 -12.36
C ASP A 30 -0.12 5.93 -10.90
N PRO A 31 0.63 7.02 -10.69
CA PRO A 31 0.79 7.58 -9.34
C PRO A 31 -0.54 7.91 -8.65
N ALA A 32 -1.55 8.32 -9.40
CA ALA A 32 -2.86 8.60 -8.82
C ALA A 32 -3.48 7.35 -8.21
N THR A 33 -3.32 6.20 -8.87
CA THR A 33 -3.80 4.92 -8.38
C THR A 33 -3.10 4.55 -7.07
N ILE A 34 -1.77 4.70 -7.05
CA ILE A 34 -0.99 4.40 -5.85
C ILE A 34 -1.44 5.31 -4.70
N SER A 35 -1.64 6.58 -4.98
CA SER A 35 -2.07 7.53 -3.95
C SER A 35 -3.41 7.11 -3.32
N LYS A 36 -4.34 6.62 -4.13
CA LYS A 36 -5.63 6.15 -3.62
C LYS A 36 -5.47 4.94 -2.71
N TRP A 37 -4.56 4.03 -3.04
CA TRP A 37 -4.27 2.88 -2.20
C TRP A 37 -3.64 3.31 -0.88
N VAL A 38 -2.66 4.21 -0.94
CA VAL A 38 -1.93 4.68 0.24
C VAL A 38 -2.85 5.40 1.21
N THR A 39 -3.83 6.14 0.69
CA THR A 39 -4.78 6.86 1.53
C THR A 39 -6.00 6.01 1.91
N ASN A 40 -6.03 4.75 1.50
CA ASN A 40 -7.15 3.84 1.75
C ASN A 40 -8.45 4.31 1.11
N THR A 41 -8.36 5.13 0.07
CA THR A 41 -9.53 5.56 -0.69
C THR A 41 -10.07 4.38 -1.50
N THR A 42 -9.15 3.62 -2.11
CA THR A 42 -9.48 2.34 -2.75
C THR A 42 -8.43 1.34 -2.27
N GLN A 43 -8.69 0.08 -2.49
CA GLN A 43 -7.76 -0.98 -2.07
C GLN A 43 -7.17 -1.66 -3.29
N PRO A 44 -5.89 -2.05 -3.22
CA PRO A 44 -5.29 -2.82 -4.31
C PRO A 44 -5.88 -4.23 -4.35
N SER A 45 -5.85 -4.83 -5.54
CA SER A 45 -6.25 -6.23 -5.68
C SER A 45 -5.22 -7.11 -4.97
N LEU A 46 -5.56 -8.39 -4.80
CA LEU A 46 -4.62 -9.33 -4.21
C LEU A 46 -3.34 -9.41 -5.04
N GLU A 47 -3.46 -9.44 -6.37
CA GLU A 47 -2.29 -9.43 -7.24
C GLU A 47 -1.40 -8.23 -6.99
N ASN A 48 -2.02 -7.06 -6.88
CA ASN A 48 -1.27 -5.84 -6.63
C ASN A 48 -0.63 -5.85 -5.26
N LEU A 49 -1.30 -6.41 -4.25
CA LEU A 49 -0.72 -6.55 -2.92
C LEU A 49 0.52 -7.43 -2.95
N ILE A 50 0.46 -8.52 -3.70
CA ILE A 50 1.62 -9.41 -3.83
C ILE A 50 2.78 -8.67 -4.48
N GLU A 51 2.52 -7.89 -5.53
CA GLU A 51 3.55 -7.11 -6.20
C GLU A 51 4.14 -6.06 -5.26
N ILE A 52 3.30 -5.39 -4.48
CA ILE A 52 3.76 -4.41 -3.50
C ILE A 52 4.65 -5.08 -2.46
N SER A 53 4.24 -6.24 -1.96
CA SER A 53 5.02 -6.94 -0.94
C SER A 53 6.40 -7.30 -1.47
N ARG A 54 6.49 -7.75 -2.71
CA ARG A 54 7.77 -8.09 -3.33
C ARG A 54 8.63 -6.84 -3.51
N CYS A 55 8.01 -5.75 -3.95
CA CYS A 55 8.69 -4.49 -4.19
C CYS A 55 9.27 -3.93 -2.90
N LEU A 56 8.51 -4.01 -1.82
CA LEU A 56 8.92 -3.48 -0.52
C LEU A 56 9.68 -4.51 0.33
N LYS A 57 9.81 -5.73 -0.18
CA LYS A 57 10.50 -6.83 0.53
C LYS A 57 9.89 -7.03 1.90
N CYS A 58 8.58 -7.16 1.94
CA CYS A 58 7.85 -7.41 3.17
C CYS A 58 6.79 -8.47 2.92
N GLU A 59 6.12 -8.88 3.99
CA GLU A 59 5.03 -9.85 3.90
C GLU A 59 3.73 -9.14 3.59
N ILE A 60 2.79 -9.83 2.95
CA ILE A 60 1.47 -9.27 2.73
C ILE A 60 0.85 -8.90 4.07
N ASN A 61 1.11 -9.70 5.10
CA ASN A 61 0.62 -9.43 6.43
C ASN A 61 1.08 -8.07 6.97
N ASP A 62 2.21 -7.58 6.48
CA ASP A 62 2.70 -6.25 6.87
C ASP A 62 1.95 -5.14 6.18
N LEU A 63 1.22 -5.45 5.11
CA LEU A 63 0.52 -4.47 4.31
C LEU A 63 -0.95 -4.32 4.66
N VAL A 64 -1.49 -5.22 5.46
CA VAL A 64 -2.91 -5.20 5.79
C VAL A 64 -3.11 -5.14 7.30
N ARG A 65 -4.22 -4.53 7.70
CA ARG A 65 -4.58 -4.50 9.12
C ARG A 65 -5.46 -5.69 9.41
N THR A 66 -4.93 -6.57 10.24
CA THR A 66 -5.66 -7.79 10.61
C THR A 66 -6.28 -7.68 12.01
N THR A 67 -5.87 -6.67 12.78
CA THR A 67 -6.42 -6.43 14.12
C THR A 67 -7.55 -5.42 14.04
N PRO A 68 -8.61 -5.62 14.82
CA PRO A 68 -9.69 -4.63 14.87
C PRO A 68 -9.13 -3.28 15.29
N ILE A 69 -9.67 -2.22 14.70
CA ILE A 69 -9.29 -0.87 15.05
C ILE A 69 -10.22 -0.40 16.16
N PRO A 70 -9.67 0.03 17.29
CA PRO A 70 -10.49 0.49 18.41
C PRO A 70 -11.38 1.65 18.04
#